data_2968d78a6c3603ac581cd02b4701c798
#
_entry.id   2968d78a6c3603ac581cd02b4701c798
#
_cell.length_a   1.000
_cell.length_b   1.000
_cell.length_c   1.000
_cell.angle_alpha   90.00
_cell.angle_beta   90.00
_cell.angle_gamma   90.00
#
_symmetry.space_group_name_H-M   'P 1'
#
loop_
_entity.id
_entity.type
_entity.pdbx_description
1 polymer ?
#
loop_
_entity_poly.entity_id
_entity_poly.type
_entity_poly.pdbx_seq_one_letter_code
_entity_poly.pdbx_strand_id
1 'polypeptide(L)'
;MSDGNNKEMKEEKNNRTEKENTWKDENNRERKENANKKIKSKKKVGRITLLIVAFVLSYEIIGMMVPFVHLKGVSTQFQQQFQVDQFYSEKEGVDRAYIVEDSVQALDERIRIIEKAEKSIILSTFDMREGQSTNDILSALLSAADRGVEVRLLVDGLSGMVRIKNSDLFRAVASYPNIEMRLYNPIHITQPWTFHGRMHDKYVIIDDTYYLLGGRNTFDYFLGDYIDENKSLDREVFIWNTASGTEETTNSSIHSLTDYFYQVWDSKYCTTFCDDKTIQKEEKIKEKINTLKAHYKTLKEEKSELFDKEYAYEDITFPTDKVSLVSNPIHTGGKEPTVWYSLQQLMVHANDKVVIHTPYAVLSKDMYAGMTEIGQQNISFQLLTNSVENGDNFFGSSDYIQNKEKVINTGVEIYEYDGGHSYHGKSILIDDTISIIGSYNLDLRSTYVDTELMVVIDSKQLNRKLQENFDVIKKDTRKVLDTSSYEVPEHITVAEVPMWKRLAWKIVGVVMKPFRVLV
;
A
#
# COMPACT_ATOMS: atom_id res chain seq x y z
N MET A 1 24.77 105.36 -7.84
CA MET A 1 23.86 104.46 -8.53
C MET A 1 24.36 103.02 -8.55
N SER A 2 25.04 102.50 -7.49
CA SER A 2 25.56 101.12 -7.46
C SER A 2 24.99 100.18 -6.35
N ASP A 3 24.15 100.73 -5.44
CA ASP A 3 23.63 99.97 -4.33
C ASP A 3 22.23 99.29 -4.54
N GLY A 4 21.42 99.79 -5.52
CA GLY A 4 20.15 99.23 -5.84
C GLY A 4 20.15 97.90 -6.52
N ASN A 5 21.10 97.66 -7.48
CA ASN A 5 21.20 96.46 -8.27
C ASN A 5 21.65 95.19 -7.52
N ASN A 6 22.36 95.36 -6.38
CA ASN A 6 22.83 94.25 -5.55
C ASN A 6 21.76 93.68 -4.61
N LYS A 7 20.75 94.50 -4.29
CA LYS A 7 19.63 94.06 -3.45
C LYS A 7 18.59 93.27 -4.25
N GLU A 8 18.25 93.74 -5.44
CA GLU A 8 17.34 92.98 -6.35
C GLU A 8 17.91 91.64 -6.79
N MET A 9 19.16 91.56 -7.12
CA MET A 9 19.81 90.27 -7.46
C MET A 9 19.88 89.28 -6.28
N LYS A 10 19.99 89.77 -5.03
CA LYS A 10 19.92 88.91 -3.83
C LYS A 10 18.51 88.42 -3.54
N GLU A 11 17.49 89.24 -3.74
CA GLU A 11 16.07 88.87 -3.58
C GLU A 11 15.62 87.88 -4.64
N GLU A 12 16.04 88.06 -5.93
CA GLU A 12 15.72 87.09 -6.97
C GLU A 12 16.41 85.72 -6.75
N LYS A 13 17.65 85.74 -6.25
CA LYS A 13 18.37 84.51 -5.90
C LYS A 13 17.76 83.79 -4.73
N ASN A 14 17.30 84.51 -3.70
CA ASN A 14 16.61 83.93 -2.56
C ASN A 14 15.24 83.35 -2.99
N ASN A 15 14.44 84.08 -3.76
CA ASN A 15 13.16 83.64 -4.30
C ASN A 15 13.30 82.39 -5.19
N ARG A 16 14.38 82.32 -5.95
CA ARG A 16 14.69 81.15 -6.80
C ARG A 16 15.06 79.92 -5.95
N THR A 17 15.84 80.12 -4.91
CA THR A 17 16.25 79.05 -3.97
C THR A 17 15.09 78.57 -3.13
N GLU A 18 14.17 79.47 -2.71
CA GLU A 18 12.94 79.11 -2.00
C GLU A 18 11.97 78.31 -2.89
N LYS A 19 11.81 78.69 -4.13
CA LYS A 19 10.99 77.94 -5.11
C LYS A 19 11.59 76.54 -5.43
N GLU A 20 12.92 76.43 -5.57
CA GLU A 20 13.59 75.16 -5.76
C GLU A 20 13.48 74.24 -4.55
N ASN A 21 13.54 74.77 -3.33
CA ASN A 21 13.39 73.97 -2.11
C ASN A 21 11.93 73.52 -1.90
N THR A 22 10.94 74.39 -2.18
CA THR A 22 9.52 74.00 -2.13
C THR A 22 9.21 72.91 -3.17
N TRP A 23 9.70 73.03 -4.37
CA TRP A 23 9.53 72.03 -5.43
C TRP A 23 10.22 70.67 -5.08
N LYS A 24 11.39 70.68 -4.44
CA LYS A 24 12.06 69.48 -3.94
C LYS A 24 11.29 68.82 -2.79
N ASP A 25 10.73 69.59 -1.90
CA ASP A 25 9.95 69.08 -0.77
C ASP A 25 8.60 68.51 -1.22
N GLU A 26 7.92 69.11 -2.18
CA GLU A 26 6.70 68.58 -2.80
C GLU A 26 6.98 67.27 -3.55
N ASN A 27 8.03 67.19 -4.34
CA ASN A 27 8.41 65.97 -5.05
C ASN A 27 8.83 64.86 -4.09
N ASN A 28 9.49 65.20 -2.98
CA ASN A 28 9.85 64.22 -1.96
C ASN A 28 8.61 63.70 -1.16
N ARG A 29 7.61 64.57 -0.94
CA ARG A 29 6.32 64.14 -0.35
C ARG A 29 5.56 63.22 -1.29
N GLU A 30 5.43 63.58 -2.56
CA GLU A 30 4.77 62.72 -3.56
C GLU A 30 5.45 61.36 -3.73
N ARG A 31 6.79 61.33 -3.76
CA ARG A 31 7.56 60.07 -3.79
C ARG A 31 7.32 59.22 -2.58
N LYS A 32 7.26 59.79 -1.36
CA LYS A 32 6.95 59.09 -0.13
C LYS A 32 5.50 58.56 -0.09
N GLU A 33 4.56 59.35 -0.57
CA GLU A 33 3.15 58.91 -0.67
C GLU A 33 2.95 57.78 -1.66
N ASN A 34 3.59 57.88 -2.83
CA ASN A 34 3.55 56.84 -3.85
C ASN A 34 4.23 55.55 -3.37
N ALA A 35 5.38 55.62 -2.67
CA ALA A 35 6.03 54.50 -2.04
C ALA A 35 5.16 53.84 -0.97
N ASN A 36 4.48 54.66 -0.12
CA ASN A 36 3.55 54.17 0.90
C ASN A 36 2.30 53.49 0.28
N LYS A 37 1.73 54.05 -0.79
CA LYS A 37 0.63 53.43 -1.55
C LYS A 37 1.07 52.09 -2.14
N LYS A 38 2.28 51.97 -2.70
CA LYS A 38 2.84 50.74 -3.27
C LYS A 38 3.08 49.66 -2.20
N ILE A 39 3.56 50.05 -0.99
CA ILE A 39 3.72 49.17 0.16
C ILE A 39 2.37 48.68 0.68
N LYS A 40 1.38 49.54 0.83
CA LYS A 40 0.01 49.18 1.26
C LYS A 40 -0.65 48.23 0.24
N SER A 41 -0.50 48.48 -1.06
CA SER A 41 -0.97 47.60 -2.14
C SER A 41 -0.33 46.22 -2.08
N LYS A 42 1.02 46.12 -1.95
CA LYS A 42 1.73 44.85 -1.81
C LYS A 42 1.29 44.04 -0.57
N LYS A 43 1.08 44.73 0.58
CA LYS A 43 0.57 44.09 1.80
C LYS A 43 -0.87 43.59 1.61
N LYS A 44 -1.74 44.33 0.89
CA LYS A 44 -3.11 43.90 0.59
C LYS A 44 -3.10 42.67 -0.35
N VAL A 45 -2.29 42.68 -1.40
CA VAL A 45 -2.13 41.54 -2.30
C VAL A 45 -1.60 40.31 -1.52
N GLY A 46 -0.56 40.48 -0.69
CA GLY A 46 -0.02 39.38 0.13
C GLY A 46 -1.06 38.79 1.09
N ARG A 47 -1.92 39.62 1.70
CA ARG A 47 -3.01 39.10 2.56
C ARG A 47 -4.06 38.34 1.77
N ILE A 48 -4.45 38.82 0.59
CA ILE A 48 -5.43 38.12 -0.27
C ILE A 48 -4.82 36.78 -0.74
N THR A 49 -3.56 36.76 -1.16
CA THR A 49 -2.87 35.52 -1.54
C THR A 49 -2.85 34.52 -0.37
N LEU A 50 -2.52 34.98 0.83
CA LEU A 50 -2.53 34.14 2.03
C LEU A 50 -3.92 33.54 2.33
N LEU A 51 -4.97 34.34 2.20
CA LEU A 51 -6.35 33.88 2.39
C LEU A 51 -6.77 32.85 1.34
N ILE A 52 -6.39 33.05 0.07
CA ILE A 52 -6.65 32.09 -1.00
C ILE A 52 -5.91 30.77 -0.72
N VAL A 53 -4.64 30.82 -0.35
CA VAL A 53 -3.85 29.63 0.01
C VAL A 53 -4.46 28.91 1.22
N ALA A 54 -4.85 29.65 2.26
CA ALA A 54 -5.51 29.07 3.43
C ALA A 54 -6.85 28.41 3.08
N PHE A 55 -7.64 29.05 2.19
CA PHE A 55 -8.90 28.47 1.71
C PHE A 55 -8.67 27.18 0.92
N VAL A 56 -7.72 27.17 -0.01
CA VAL A 56 -7.38 25.98 -0.80
C VAL A 56 -6.91 24.84 0.12
N LEU A 57 -5.99 25.14 1.05
CA LEU A 57 -5.51 24.12 2.01
C LEU A 57 -6.66 23.58 2.89
N SER A 58 -7.57 24.45 3.34
CA SER A 58 -8.73 24.01 4.11
C SER A 58 -9.67 23.14 3.27
N TYR A 59 -9.91 23.51 2.02
CA TYR A 59 -10.70 22.71 1.07
C TYR A 59 -10.10 21.31 0.88
N GLU A 60 -8.78 21.21 0.64
CA GLU A 60 -8.08 19.93 0.49
C GLU A 60 -8.19 19.08 1.76
N ILE A 61 -7.84 19.64 2.93
CA ILE A 61 -7.85 18.90 4.20
C ILE A 61 -9.26 18.42 4.55
N ILE A 62 -10.25 19.30 4.47
CA ILE A 62 -11.65 18.94 4.78
C ILE A 62 -12.15 17.92 3.76
N GLY A 63 -11.93 18.16 2.47
CA GLY A 63 -12.34 17.25 1.40
C GLY A 63 -11.76 15.84 1.56
N MET A 64 -10.49 15.72 1.89
CA MET A 64 -9.84 14.42 2.15
C MET A 64 -10.46 13.69 3.34
N MET A 65 -10.93 14.40 4.37
CA MET A 65 -11.45 13.77 5.60
C MET A 65 -12.94 13.45 5.55
N VAL A 66 -13.74 14.22 4.79
CA VAL A 66 -15.21 14.08 4.74
C VAL A 66 -15.71 12.63 4.52
N PRO A 67 -15.13 11.81 3.59
CA PRO A 67 -15.61 10.45 3.36
C PRO A 67 -15.44 9.51 4.57
N PHE A 68 -14.62 9.89 5.56
CA PHE A 68 -14.20 9.04 6.68
C PHE A 68 -14.65 9.58 8.04
N VAL A 69 -15.46 10.63 8.07
CA VAL A 69 -16.02 11.20 9.33
C VAL A 69 -16.90 10.17 10.06
N HIS A 70 -17.63 9.36 9.29
CA HIS A 70 -18.42 8.26 9.81
C HIS A 70 -17.95 6.95 9.20
N LEU A 71 -17.38 6.09 10.03
CA LEU A 71 -17.03 4.73 9.65
C LEU A 71 -18.33 3.95 9.45
N LYS A 72 -18.44 3.26 8.32
CA LYS A 72 -19.61 2.45 8.01
C LYS A 72 -19.57 1.15 8.79
N GLY A 73 -20.73 0.70 9.26
CA GLY A 73 -20.92 -0.69 9.65
C GLY A 73 -21.21 -1.57 8.44
N VAL A 74 -21.21 -2.87 8.65
CA VAL A 74 -21.60 -3.85 7.63
C VAL A 74 -23.12 -3.78 7.44
N SER A 75 -23.59 -3.78 6.18
CA SER A 75 -25.00 -3.73 5.85
C SER A 75 -25.75 -5.00 6.30
N THR A 76 -27.01 -4.85 6.69
CA THR A 76 -27.87 -5.99 7.03
C THR A 76 -27.96 -7.01 5.90
N GLN A 77 -27.92 -6.53 4.64
CA GLN A 77 -27.94 -7.40 3.48
C GLN A 77 -26.70 -8.31 3.44
N PHE A 78 -25.49 -7.75 3.62
CA PHE A 78 -24.27 -8.54 3.64
C PHE A 78 -24.26 -9.54 4.81
N GLN A 79 -24.67 -9.10 6.02
CA GLN A 79 -24.76 -9.98 7.20
C GLN A 79 -25.72 -11.16 6.96
N GLN A 80 -26.86 -10.95 6.31
CA GLN A 80 -27.83 -12.02 6.02
C GLN A 80 -27.35 -13.00 4.94
N GLN A 81 -26.51 -12.53 4.00
CA GLN A 81 -25.96 -13.36 2.92
C GLN A 81 -24.69 -14.11 3.34
N PHE A 82 -23.99 -13.63 4.36
CA PHE A 82 -22.77 -14.25 4.84
C PHE A 82 -23.07 -15.55 5.61
N GLN A 83 -22.40 -16.63 5.24
CA GLN A 83 -22.48 -17.92 5.92
C GLN A 83 -21.07 -18.44 6.14
N VAL A 84 -20.72 -18.82 7.37
CA VAL A 84 -19.39 -19.36 7.71
C VAL A 84 -19.12 -20.66 6.95
N ASP A 85 -20.13 -21.52 6.82
CA ASP A 85 -20.03 -22.81 6.12
C ASP A 85 -19.64 -22.69 4.64
N GLN A 86 -19.84 -21.52 4.03
CA GLN A 86 -19.41 -21.29 2.64
C GLN A 86 -17.89 -21.37 2.43
N PHE A 87 -17.09 -21.32 3.49
CA PHE A 87 -15.63 -21.39 3.44
C PHE A 87 -15.08 -22.81 3.63
N TYR A 88 -15.94 -23.77 3.91
CA TYR A 88 -15.59 -25.17 4.16
C TYR A 88 -16.13 -26.10 3.07
N SER A 89 -15.46 -27.23 2.88
CA SER A 89 -15.93 -28.32 2.02
C SER A 89 -15.52 -29.68 2.59
N GLU A 90 -16.39 -30.68 2.42
CA GLU A 90 -16.03 -32.07 2.75
C GLU A 90 -15.34 -32.80 1.58
N LYS A 91 -15.19 -32.13 0.44
CA LYS A 91 -14.62 -32.71 -0.76
C LYS A 91 -13.41 -31.90 -1.19
N GLU A 92 -12.37 -32.60 -1.63
CA GLU A 92 -11.21 -31.98 -2.25
C GLU A 92 -11.62 -31.13 -3.45
N GLY A 93 -11.13 -29.86 -3.47
CA GLY A 93 -11.35 -28.91 -4.54
C GLY A 93 -10.35 -29.09 -5.68
N VAL A 94 -10.46 -28.23 -6.69
CA VAL A 94 -9.55 -28.22 -7.85
C VAL A 94 -8.29 -27.39 -7.63
N ASP A 95 -8.27 -26.58 -6.58
CA ASP A 95 -7.13 -25.72 -6.25
C ASP A 95 -6.13 -26.47 -5.35
N ARG A 96 -4.85 -26.29 -5.64
CA ARG A 96 -3.75 -26.68 -4.76
C ARG A 96 -2.98 -25.43 -4.33
N ALA A 97 -2.41 -25.44 -3.13
CA ALA A 97 -1.80 -24.25 -2.56
C ALA A 97 -0.44 -24.54 -1.91
N TYR A 98 0.45 -23.53 -1.91
CA TYR A 98 1.58 -23.49 -1.00
C TYR A 98 1.91 -22.07 -0.55
N ILE A 99 2.63 -21.92 0.58
CA ILE A 99 2.96 -20.64 1.19
C ILE A 99 4.35 -20.21 0.73
N VAL A 100 4.46 -18.97 0.23
CA VAL A 100 5.70 -18.33 -0.19
C VAL A 100 6.16 -17.36 0.90
N GLU A 101 7.16 -17.77 1.70
CA GLU A 101 7.71 -16.95 2.79
C GLU A 101 8.94 -16.16 2.36
N ASP A 102 9.83 -16.79 1.61
CA ASP A 102 11.13 -16.23 1.25
C ASP A 102 11.03 -15.22 0.10
N SER A 103 11.80 -14.14 0.17
CA SER A 103 11.77 -13.06 -0.82
C SER A 103 12.39 -13.46 -2.16
N VAL A 104 13.40 -14.35 -2.14
CA VAL A 104 14.03 -14.90 -3.36
C VAL A 104 13.02 -15.83 -4.02
N GLN A 105 12.45 -16.77 -3.25
CA GLN A 105 11.41 -17.66 -3.75
C GLN A 105 10.23 -16.88 -4.35
N ALA A 106 9.82 -15.77 -3.71
CA ALA A 106 8.71 -14.94 -4.19
C ALA A 106 8.99 -14.28 -5.55
N LEU A 107 10.24 -13.87 -5.81
CA LEU A 107 10.66 -13.36 -7.11
C LEU A 107 10.77 -14.50 -8.14
N ASP A 108 11.45 -15.56 -7.76
CA ASP A 108 11.69 -16.72 -8.65
C ASP A 108 10.38 -17.34 -9.11
N GLU A 109 9.40 -17.44 -8.22
CA GLU A 109 8.07 -17.97 -8.56
C GLU A 109 7.33 -17.07 -9.55
N ARG A 110 7.43 -15.73 -9.40
CA ARG A 110 6.86 -14.81 -10.40
C ARG A 110 7.44 -15.03 -11.78
N ILE A 111 8.78 -15.17 -11.88
CA ILE A 111 9.45 -15.42 -13.16
C ILE A 111 8.99 -16.75 -13.75
N ARG A 112 8.96 -17.81 -12.93
CA ARG A 112 8.57 -19.16 -13.36
C ARG A 112 7.15 -19.20 -13.93
N ILE A 113 6.17 -18.61 -13.23
CA ILE A 113 4.78 -18.60 -13.72
C ILE A 113 4.58 -17.68 -14.93
N ILE A 114 5.30 -16.54 -15.02
CA ILE A 114 5.28 -15.67 -16.21
C ILE A 114 5.81 -16.41 -17.44
N GLU A 115 6.82 -17.28 -17.27
CA GLU A 115 7.33 -18.10 -18.38
C GLU A 115 6.33 -19.17 -18.85
N LYS A 116 5.49 -19.66 -17.93
CA LYS A 116 4.45 -20.65 -18.26
C LYS A 116 3.21 -20.02 -18.93
N ALA A 117 3.11 -18.69 -18.96
CA ALA A 117 1.96 -18.01 -19.55
C ALA A 117 1.81 -18.27 -21.07
N GLU A 118 0.59 -18.62 -21.49
CA GLU A 118 0.25 -18.90 -22.88
C GLU A 118 -0.73 -17.87 -23.47
N LYS A 119 -1.62 -17.29 -22.66
CA LYS A 119 -2.71 -16.41 -23.10
C LYS A 119 -2.65 -15.02 -22.47
N SER A 120 -2.57 -14.97 -21.13
CA SER A 120 -2.74 -13.73 -20.39
C SER A 120 -1.96 -13.69 -19.09
N ILE A 121 -1.48 -12.50 -18.76
CA ILE A 121 -0.85 -12.18 -17.47
C ILE A 121 -1.54 -10.95 -16.90
N ILE A 122 -1.95 -11.03 -15.64
CA ILE A 122 -2.42 -9.91 -14.84
C ILE A 122 -1.43 -9.72 -13.70
N LEU A 123 -0.89 -8.51 -13.54
CA LEU A 123 -0.11 -8.12 -12.36
C LEU A 123 -0.73 -6.88 -11.75
N SER A 124 -1.20 -6.98 -10.50
CA SER A 124 -1.72 -5.89 -9.70
C SER A 124 -0.81 -5.66 -8.49
N THR A 125 -0.48 -4.39 -8.21
CA THR A 125 0.39 -4.04 -7.08
C THR A 125 0.11 -2.62 -6.58
N PHE A 126 0.20 -2.42 -5.26
CA PHE A 126 0.06 -1.09 -4.68
C PHE A 126 1.27 -0.19 -5.01
N ASP A 127 2.50 -0.69 -4.81
CA ASP A 127 3.72 0.08 -5.05
C ASP A 127 4.68 -0.70 -5.97
N MET A 128 5.13 -0.03 -7.03
CA MET A 128 6.11 -0.54 -7.97
C MET A 128 7.21 0.51 -8.17
N ARG A 129 8.46 0.09 -8.05
CA ARG A 129 9.62 0.98 -8.14
C ARG A 129 10.67 0.38 -9.06
N GLU A 130 11.47 1.24 -9.67
CA GLU A 130 12.67 0.78 -10.38
C GLU A 130 13.61 0.06 -9.41
N GLY A 131 14.16 -1.06 -9.83
CA GLY A 131 15.05 -1.92 -9.05
C GLY A 131 15.37 -3.20 -9.82
N GLN A 132 16.22 -4.05 -9.27
CA GLN A 132 16.64 -5.29 -9.94
C GLN A 132 15.48 -6.30 -10.03
N SER A 133 14.78 -6.56 -8.93
CA SER A 133 13.61 -7.44 -8.93
C SER A 133 12.52 -6.98 -9.91
N THR A 134 12.32 -5.67 -10.02
CA THR A 134 11.38 -5.11 -11.00
C THR A 134 11.89 -5.28 -12.42
N ASN A 135 13.19 -5.13 -12.68
CA ASN A 135 13.77 -5.40 -13.99
C ASN A 135 13.62 -6.87 -14.38
N ASP A 136 13.81 -7.82 -13.47
CA ASP A 136 13.57 -9.25 -13.70
C ASP A 136 12.14 -9.48 -14.17
N ILE A 137 11.16 -8.99 -13.41
CA ILE A 137 9.73 -9.15 -13.72
C ILE A 137 9.38 -8.48 -15.05
N LEU A 138 9.78 -7.20 -15.25
CA LEU A 138 9.44 -6.46 -16.47
C LEU A 138 10.09 -7.08 -17.72
N SER A 139 11.30 -7.62 -17.59
CA SER A 139 11.98 -8.31 -18.69
C SER A 139 11.28 -9.61 -19.09
N ALA A 140 10.80 -10.38 -18.10
CA ALA A 140 10.00 -11.59 -18.33
C ALA A 140 8.63 -11.25 -18.96
N LEU A 141 7.99 -10.15 -18.52
CA LEU A 141 6.72 -9.68 -19.11
C LEU A 141 6.89 -9.23 -20.58
N LEU A 142 8.00 -8.54 -20.91
CA LEU A 142 8.30 -8.21 -22.31
C LEU A 142 8.48 -9.48 -23.16
N SER A 143 9.18 -10.47 -22.62
CA SER A 143 9.37 -11.77 -23.29
C SER A 143 8.04 -12.50 -23.49
N ALA A 144 7.15 -12.49 -22.50
CA ALA A 144 5.81 -13.04 -22.62
C ALA A 144 4.99 -12.33 -23.70
N ALA A 145 5.05 -10.99 -23.73
CA ALA A 145 4.40 -10.18 -24.76
C ALA A 145 4.95 -10.44 -26.18
N ASP A 146 6.24 -10.70 -26.32
CA ASP A 146 6.87 -11.14 -27.60
C ASP A 146 6.34 -12.53 -28.04
N ARG A 147 5.94 -13.40 -27.09
CA ARG A 147 5.27 -14.69 -27.40
C ARG A 147 3.80 -14.52 -27.79
N GLY A 148 3.24 -13.32 -27.68
CA GLY A 148 1.84 -13.03 -27.99
C GLY A 148 0.91 -13.04 -26.77
N VAL A 149 1.44 -13.19 -25.56
CA VAL A 149 0.66 -13.16 -24.32
C VAL A 149 0.16 -11.74 -24.04
N GLU A 150 -1.12 -11.60 -23.69
CA GLU A 150 -1.69 -10.32 -23.26
C GLU A 150 -1.32 -9.99 -21.81
N VAL A 151 -0.69 -8.86 -21.60
CA VAL A 151 -0.21 -8.43 -20.27
C VAL A 151 -0.99 -7.20 -19.79
N ARG A 152 -1.60 -7.30 -18.61
CA ARG A 152 -2.29 -6.20 -17.93
C ARG A 152 -1.61 -5.87 -16.62
N LEU A 153 -1.11 -4.62 -16.52
CA LEU A 153 -0.46 -4.10 -15.32
C LEU A 153 -1.36 -3.08 -14.65
N LEU A 154 -1.70 -3.30 -13.39
CA LEU A 154 -2.48 -2.37 -12.57
C LEU A 154 -1.66 -1.91 -11.36
N VAL A 155 -1.46 -0.61 -11.24
CA VAL A 155 -0.70 -0.01 -10.13
C VAL A 155 -1.54 1.05 -9.46
N ASP A 156 -1.44 1.20 -8.13
CA ASP A 156 -2.11 2.29 -7.44
C ASP A 156 -1.65 3.65 -7.96
N GLY A 157 -2.58 4.58 -8.10
CA GLY A 157 -2.33 5.87 -8.73
C GLY A 157 -1.40 6.78 -7.92
N LEU A 158 -1.28 6.60 -6.60
CA LEU A 158 -0.30 7.35 -5.80
C LEU A 158 1.13 6.90 -6.14
N SER A 159 1.38 5.58 -6.13
CA SER A 159 2.65 5.02 -6.61
C SER A 159 2.89 5.39 -8.08
N GLY A 160 1.85 5.29 -8.91
CA GLY A 160 1.89 5.68 -10.32
C GLY A 160 2.38 7.11 -10.53
N MET A 161 1.87 8.07 -9.76
CA MET A 161 2.27 9.48 -9.89
C MET A 161 3.67 9.76 -9.36
N VAL A 162 4.07 9.11 -8.27
CA VAL A 162 5.34 9.38 -7.57
C VAL A 162 6.51 8.62 -8.18
N ARG A 163 6.29 7.36 -8.62
CA ARG A 163 7.34 6.43 -9.03
C ARG A 163 7.37 6.17 -10.53
N ILE A 164 6.21 6.13 -11.19
CA ILE A 164 6.04 5.60 -12.55
C ILE A 164 5.94 6.70 -13.59
N LYS A 165 5.20 7.77 -13.33
CA LYS A 165 4.79 8.79 -14.30
C LYS A 165 5.94 9.36 -15.14
N ASN A 166 7.08 9.61 -14.51
CA ASN A 166 8.24 10.23 -15.15
C ASN A 166 9.36 9.23 -15.49
N SER A 167 9.14 7.94 -15.32
CA SER A 167 10.12 6.89 -15.60
C SER A 167 10.06 6.46 -17.06
N ASP A 168 11.17 6.56 -17.75
CA ASP A 168 11.30 6.05 -19.12
C ASP A 168 11.23 4.52 -19.19
N LEU A 169 11.59 3.82 -18.10
CA LEU A 169 11.44 2.36 -17.98
C LEU A 169 9.96 1.95 -18.05
N PHE A 170 9.11 2.53 -17.21
CA PHE A 170 7.67 2.18 -17.20
C PHE A 170 6.94 2.68 -18.45
N ARG A 171 7.36 3.81 -19.03
CA ARG A 171 6.86 4.26 -20.34
C ARG A 171 7.23 3.28 -21.45
N ALA A 172 8.44 2.73 -21.42
CA ALA A 172 8.87 1.71 -22.37
C ALA A 172 8.01 0.46 -22.29
N VAL A 173 7.75 -0.05 -21.07
CA VAL A 173 6.89 -1.22 -20.82
C VAL A 173 5.46 -0.94 -21.25
N ALA A 174 4.84 0.17 -20.82
CA ALA A 174 3.45 0.50 -21.15
C ALA A 174 3.23 0.73 -22.65
N SER A 175 4.25 1.19 -23.37
CA SER A 175 4.19 1.36 -24.83
C SER A 175 4.38 0.05 -25.60
N TYR A 176 4.82 -1.04 -24.94
CA TYR A 176 5.15 -2.30 -25.60
C TYR A 176 3.90 -2.98 -26.19
N PRO A 177 4.01 -3.67 -27.36
CA PRO A 177 2.90 -4.46 -27.90
C PRO A 177 2.40 -5.48 -26.88
N ASN A 178 1.10 -5.78 -26.89
CA ASN A 178 0.41 -6.71 -26.00
C ASN A 178 0.54 -6.36 -24.49
N ILE A 179 1.05 -5.18 -24.12
CA ILE A 179 1.06 -4.70 -22.73
C ILE A 179 0.14 -3.49 -22.60
N GLU A 180 -0.80 -3.55 -21.65
CA GLU A 180 -1.61 -2.42 -21.20
C GLU A 180 -1.34 -2.15 -19.73
N MET A 181 -1.11 -0.88 -19.37
CA MET A 181 -0.90 -0.45 -18.00
C MET A 181 -1.94 0.60 -17.61
N ARG A 182 -2.58 0.40 -16.44
CA ARG A 182 -3.50 1.36 -15.84
C ARG A 182 -3.09 1.75 -14.43
N LEU A 183 -3.51 2.95 -14.04
CA LEU A 183 -3.33 3.48 -12.69
C LEU A 183 -4.70 3.58 -12.01
N TYR A 184 -4.82 2.99 -10.81
CA TYR A 184 -6.04 3.09 -10.01
C TYR A 184 -6.07 4.39 -9.23
N ASN A 185 -7.11 5.19 -9.42
CA ASN A 185 -7.38 6.43 -8.69
C ASN A 185 -6.16 7.39 -8.60
N PRO A 186 -5.63 7.90 -9.73
CA PRO A 186 -4.64 8.95 -9.71
C PRO A 186 -5.14 10.16 -8.92
N ILE A 187 -4.21 10.91 -8.29
CA ILE A 187 -4.58 12.06 -7.47
C ILE A 187 -5.17 13.18 -8.33
N HIS A 188 -6.37 13.63 -7.99
CA HIS A 188 -7.05 14.77 -8.59
C HIS A 188 -7.23 15.88 -7.54
N ILE A 189 -6.48 16.99 -7.69
CA ILE A 189 -6.51 18.13 -6.76
C ILE A 189 -7.93 18.71 -6.61
N THR A 190 -8.75 18.66 -7.65
CA THR A 190 -10.14 19.14 -7.60
C THR A 190 -11.11 18.18 -6.93
N GLN A 191 -10.68 16.98 -6.57
CA GLN A 191 -11.50 15.93 -5.94
C GLN A 191 -10.81 15.34 -4.71
N PRO A 192 -10.52 16.15 -3.67
CA PRO A 192 -9.76 15.70 -2.50
C PRO A 192 -10.40 14.52 -1.75
N TRP A 193 -11.72 14.37 -1.84
CA TRP A 193 -12.44 13.23 -1.24
C TRP A 193 -12.11 11.86 -1.82
N THR A 194 -11.40 11.80 -2.96
CA THR A 194 -10.93 10.55 -3.56
C THR A 194 -9.50 10.19 -3.16
N PHE A 195 -8.76 11.12 -2.55
CA PHE A 195 -7.32 11.01 -2.33
C PHE A 195 -6.91 9.75 -1.55
N HIS A 196 -7.66 9.37 -0.52
CA HIS A 196 -7.27 8.28 0.38
C HIS A 196 -7.70 6.90 -0.07
N GLY A 197 -8.69 6.76 -0.94
CA GLY A 197 -9.13 5.45 -1.45
C GLY A 197 -8.09 4.84 -2.37
N ARG A 198 -7.23 3.95 -1.84
CA ARG A 198 -6.14 3.33 -2.59
C ARG A 198 -6.45 1.88 -2.92
N MET A 199 -5.79 1.37 -3.94
CA MET A 199 -5.77 -0.06 -4.25
C MET A 199 -4.58 -0.69 -3.51
N HIS A 200 -4.88 -1.47 -2.47
CA HIS A 200 -3.82 -2.09 -1.67
C HIS A 200 -3.59 -3.56 -2.01
N ASP A 201 -4.26 -4.05 -3.03
CA ASP A 201 -4.18 -5.43 -3.52
C ASP A 201 -2.84 -5.73 -4.19
N LYS A 202 -2.33 -6.96 -4.03
CA LYS A 202 -1.10 -7.42 -4.66
C LYS A 202 -1.25 -8.87 -5.09
N TYR A 203 -1.28 -9.10 -6.40
CA TYR A 203 -1.40 -10.44 -6.98
C TYR A 203 -0.87 -10.51 -8.41
N VAL A 204 -0.55 -11.72 -8.82
CA VAL A 204 -0.24 -12.07 -10.20
C VAL A 204 -1.14 -13.22 -10.61
N ILE A 205 -1.79 -13.14 -11.78
CA ILE A 205 -2.63 -14.21 -12.34
C ILE A 205 -2.05 -14.59 -13.69
N ILE A 206 -1.92 -15.88 -13.94
CA ILE A 206 -1.42 -16.46 -15.19
C ILE A 206 -2.48 -17.37 -15.79
N ASP A 207 -3.04 -16.94 -16.91
CA ASP A 207 -4.10 -17.64 -17.61
C ASP A 207 -5.29 -17.95 -16.67
N ASP A 208 -5.81 -19.17 -16.72
CA ASP A 208 -6.74 -19.75 -15.76
C ASP A 208 -6.07 -20.80 -14.85
N THR A 209 -4.74 -20.74 -14.71
CA THR A 209 -3.94 -21.84 -14.14
C THR A 209 -3.29 -21.48 -12.81
N TYR A 210 -2.62 -20.33 -12.70
CA TYR A 210 -1.85 -19.98 -11.51
C TYR A 210 -2.17 -18.58 -11.00
N TYR A 211 -2.12 -18.40 -9.67
CA TYR A 211 -1.99 -17.06 -9.11
C TYR A 211 -1.14 -17.03 -7.85
N LEU A 212 -0.49 -15.88 -7.62
CA LEU A 212 0.16 -15.49 -6.37
C LEU A 212 -0.63 -14.33 -5.77
N LEU A 213 -0.91 -14.36 -4.47
CA LEU A 213 -1.59 -13.28 -3.76
C LEU A 213 -1.01 -13.12 -2.35
N GLY A 214 -0.80 -11.87 -1.90
CA GLY A 214 -0.30 -11.61 -0.56
C GLY A 214 0.03 -10.15 -0.28
N GLY A 215 1.06 -9.92 0.56
CA GLY A 215 1.42 -8.58 1.02
C GLY A 215 2.50 -7.88 0.22
N ARG A 216 3.28 -8.59 -0.63
CA ARG A 216 4.48 -8.04 -1.28
C ARG A 216 4.19 -7.03 -2.37
N ASN A 217 4.80 -5.84 -2.25
CA ASN A 217 4.90 -4.88 -3.34
C ASN A 217 6.01 -5.27 -4.32
N THR A 218 6.03 -4.64 -5.50
CA THR A 218 6.93 -5.03 -6.60
C THR A 218 8.17 -4.13 -6.63
N PHE A 219 9.13 -4.40 -5.74
CA PHE A 219 10.48 -3.79 -5.72
C PHE A 219 11.40 -4.51 -4.70
N ASP A 220 12.70 -4.23 -4.74
CA ASP A 220 13.79 -4.94 -4.05
C ASP A 220 13.63 -5.07 -2.54
N TYR A 221 12.87 -4.18 -1.89
CA TYR A 221 12.56 -4.25 -0.45
C TYR A 221 11.75 -5.50 -0.07
N PHE A 222 10.97 -6.05 -0.99
CA PHE A 222 10.09 -7.21 -0.79
C PHE A 222 10.48 -8.44 -1.60
N LEU A 223 11.22 -8.28 -2.70
CA LEU A 223 11.47 -9.33 -3.68
C LEU A 223 12.96 -9.49 -3.98
N GLY A 224 13.41 -10.75 -4.02
CA GLY A 224 14.80 -11.10 -4.31
C GLY A 224 15.73 -10.88 -3.12
N ASP A 225 17.02 -10.86 -3.42
CA ASP A 225 18.13 -10.65 -2.47
C ASP A 225 19.11 -9.59 -2.99
N TYR A 226 18.55 -8.49 -3.52
CA TYR A 226 19.32 -7.39 -4.12
C TYR A 226 19.75 -6.33 -3.13
N ILE A 227 19.23 -6.38 -1.90
CA ILE A 227 19.60 -5.47 -0.82
C ILE A 227 19.87 -6.28 0.45
N ASP A 228 21.02 -6.03 1.08
CA ASP A 228 21.42 -6.75 2.31
C ASP A 228 20.73 -6.20 3.55
N GLU A 229 20.56 -4.87 3.60
CA GLU A 229 19.97 -4.16 4.73
C GLU A 229 18.58 -3.62 4.39
N ASN A 230 17.74 -3.45 5.40
CA ASN A 230 16.40 -2.85 5.28
C ASN A 230 15.47 -3.57 4.29
N LYS A 231 15.47 -4.90 4.29
CA LYS A 231 14.44 -5.69 3.61
C LYS A 231 13.24 -5.96 4.52
N SER A 232 12.08 -6.14 3.93
CA SER A 232 10.88 -6.56 4.65
C SER A 232 10.57 -8.02 4.35
N LEU A 233 10.35 -8.79 5.39
CA LEU A 233 9.80 -10.14 5.28
C LEU A 233 8.29 -10.04 5.04
N ASP A 234 7.74 -10.91 4.21
CA ASP A 234 6.30 -10.91 3.91
C ASP A 234 5.86 -12.32 3.51
N ARG A 235 4.55 -12.52 3.40
CA ARG A 235 3.94 -13.81 3.08
C ARG A 235 2.99 -13.66 1.91
N GLU A 236 3.02 -14.69 1.02
CA GLU A 236 2.07 -14.86 -0.06
C GLU A 236 1.60 -16.30 -0.11
N VAL A 237 0.50 -16.53 -0.79
CA VAL A 237 0.06 -17.87 -1.17
C VAL A 237 0.09 -18.00 -2.69
N PHE A 238 0.63 -19.10 -3.14
CA PHE A 238 0.52 -19.58 -4.51
C PHE A 238 -0.65 -20.54 -4.61
N ILE A 239 -1.49 -20.37 -5.62
CA ILE A 239 -2.60 -21.25 -5.94
C ILE A 239 -2.45 -21.76 -7.36
N TRP A 240 -2.65 -23.06 -7.53
CA TRP A 240 -2.67 -23.76 -8.79
C TRP A 240 -4.03 -24.42 -9.03
N ASN A 241 -4.71 -23.98 -10.10
CA ASN A 241 -5.91 -24.61 -10.60
C ASN A 241 -5.55 -25.87 -11.41
N THR A 242 -5.72 -27.04 -10.84
CA THR A 242 -5.39 -28.32 -11.49
C THR A 242 -6.39 -28.70 -12.59
N ALA A 243 -7.56 -28.05 -12.62
CA ALA A 243 -8.60 -28.29 -13.61
C ALA A 243 -8.54 -27.31 -14.80
N SER A 244 -7.48 -26.49 -14.91
CA SER A 244 -7.30 -25.57 -16.04
C SER A 244 -7.45 -26.29 -17.39
N GLY A 245 -8.22 -25.68 -18.30
CA GLY A 245 -8.54 -26.28 -19.61
C GLY A 245 -9.64 -27.32 -19.61
N THR A 246 -10.27 -27.63 -18.47
CA THR A 246 -11.45 -28.53 -18.36
C THR A 246 -12.73 -27.78 -17.98
N GLU A 247 -13.89 -28.44 -17.99
CA GLU A 247 -15.15 -27.84 -17.54
C GLU A 247 -15.14 -27.57 -16.03
N GLU A 248 -14.37 -28.30 -15.24
CA GLU A 248 -14.26 -28.16 -13.79
C GLU A 248 -13.44 -26.93 -13.37
N THR A 249 -12.73 -26.27 -14.30
CA THR A 249 -11.97 -25.04 -14.03
C THR A 249 -12.82 -23.96 -13.35
N THR A 250 -14.13 -23.92 -13.62
CA THR A 250 -15.07 -22.96 -13.02
C THR A 250 -15.20 -23.09 -11.50
N ASN A 251 -14.74 -24.18 -10.91
CA ASN A 251 -14.72 -24.40 -9.46
C ASN A 251 -13.47 -23.79 -8.79
N SER A 252 -12.48 -23.34 -9.57
CA SER A 252 -11.28 -22.71 -9.04
C SER A 252 -11.53 -21.28 -8.58
N SER A 253 -10.88 -20.91 -7.49
CA SER A 253 -10.87 -19.54 -6.93
C SER A 253 -10.25 -18.50 -7.87
N ILE A 254 -9.47 -18.91 -8.87
CA ILE A 254 -8.83 -18.03 -9.85
C ILE A 254 -9.86 -17.19 -10.62
N HIS A 255 -11.04 -17.76 -10.89
CA HIS A 255 -12.11 -17.02 -11.56
C HIS A 255 -12.67 -15.89 -10.71
N SER A 256 -12.85 -16.13 -9.40
CA SER A 256 -13.27 -15.08 -8.47
C SER A 256 -12.25 -13.94 -8.39
N LEU A 257 -10.96 -14.26 -8.41
CA LEU A 257 -9.88 -13.26 -8.42
C LEU A 257 -9.82 -12.51 -9.76
N THR A 258 -10.01 -13.21 -10.88
CA THR A 258 -10.05 -12.63 -12.22
C THR A 258 -11.25 -11.69 -12.38
N ASP A 259 -12.44 -12.10 -11.91
CA ASP A 259 -13.63 -11.27 -11.91
C ASP A 259 -13.46 -10.01 -11.05
N TYR A 260 -12.85 -10.14 -9.87
CA TYR A 260 -12.49 -9.00 -9.02
C TYR A 260 -11.54 -8.05 -9.77
N PHE A 261 -10.49 -8.57 -10.42
CA PHE A 261 -9.58 -7.74 -11.21
C PHE A 261 -10.32 -6.92 -12.25
N TYR A 262 -11.19 -7.54 -13.05
CA TYR A 262 -11.92 -6.81 -14.09
C TYR A 262 -12.91 -5.79 -13.52
N GLN A 263 -13.53 -6.05 -12.37
CA GLN A 263 -14.34 -5.04 -11.69
C GLN A 263 -13.50 -3.81 -11.29
N VAL A 264 -12.25 -3.99 -10.85
CA VAL A 264 -11.33 -2.86 -10.57
C VAL A 264 -10.87 -2.22 -11.87
N TRP A 265 -10.37 -3.01 -12.82
CA TRP A 265 -9.78 -2.58 -14.08
C TRP A 265 -10.72 -1.74 -14.94
N ASP A 266 -11.98 -2.16 -15.05
CA ASP A 266 -13.01 -1.48 -15.85
C ASP A 266 -13.77 -0.42 -15.06
N SER A 267 -13.42 -0.21 -13.79
CA SER A 267 -14.01 0.84 -12.99
C SER A 267 -13.63 2.23 -13.50
N LYS A 268 -14.50 3.22 -13.22
CA LYS A 268 -14.24 4.63 -13.50
C LYS A 268 -13.03 5.21 -12.77
N TYR A 269 -12.44 4.46 -11.86
CA TYR A 269 -11.28 4.87 -11.07
C TYR A 269 -9.96 4.55 -11.76
N CYS A 270 -9.96 3.67 -12.76
CA CYS A 270 -8.77 3.31 -13.52
C CYS A 270 -8.55 4.25 -14.71
N THR A 271 -7.30 4.62 -14.93
CA THR A 271 -6.87 5.47 -16.05
C THR A 271 -5.71 4.80 -16.76
N THR A 272 -5.76 4.72 -18.10
CA THR A 272 -4.67 4.18 -18.90
C THR A 272 -3.40 5.01 -18.70
N PHE A 273 -2.28 4.34 -18.50
CA PHE A 273 -0.95 4.95 -18.43
C PHE A 273 -0.21 4.73 -19.74
N CYS A 274 0.11 5.82 -20.44
CA CYS A 274 0.95 5.82 -21.64
C CYS A 274 0.49 4.83 -22.73
N ASP A 275 -0.65 5.13 -23.36
CA ASP A 275 -1.21 4.35 -24.48
C ASP A 275 -0.58 4.68 -25.86
N ASP A 276 0.28 5.69 -25.92
CA ASP A 276 0.96 6.10 -27.16
C ASP A 276 2.10 5.13 -27.52
N LYS A 277 1.79 4.20 -28.41
CA LYS A 277 2.79 3.22 -28.91
C LYS A 277 3.88 3.86 -29.80
N THR A 278 3.71 5.10 -30.24
CA THR A 278 4.69 5.76 -31.12
C THR A 278 5.96 6.19 -30.37
N ILE A 279 5.88 6.33 -29.04
CA ILE A 279 7.05 6.70 -28.21
C ILE A 279 8.17 5.65 -28.24
N GLN A 280 7.91 4.42 -28.67
CA GLN A 280 8.96 3.40 -28.89
C GLN A 280 10.02 3.84 -29.91
N LYS A 281 9.72 4.86 -30.75
CA LYS A 281 10.69 5.45 -31.69
C LYS A 281 11.65 6.43 -31.01
N GLU A 282 11.34 6.91 -29.80
CA GLU A 282 12.24 7.74 -29.01
C GLU A 282 13.46 6.91 -28.58
N GLU A 283 14.68 7.44 -28.79
CA GLU A 283 15.93 6.68 -28.55
C GLU A 283 16.03 6.18 -27.10
N LYS A 284 15.66 7.01 -26.11
CA LYS A 284 15.68 6.65 -24.70
C LYS A 284 14.70 5.50 -24.34
N ILE A 285 13.53 5.46 -24.98
CA ILE A 285 12.53 4.39 -24.78
C ILE A 285 13.04 3.10 -25.43
N LYS A 286 13.55 3.19 -26.63
CA LYS A 286 14.16 2.06 -27.35
C LYS A 286 15.36 1.48 -26.58
N GLU A 287 16.20 2.32 -25.98
CA GLU A 287 17.30 1.88 -25.12
C GLU A 287 16.79 1.08 -23.92
N LYS A 288 15.73 1.55 -23.23
CA LYS A 288 15.13 0.82 -22.11
C LYS A 288 14.57 -0.54 -22.52
N ILE A 289 13.87 -0.62 -23.66
CA ILE A 289 13.37 -1.89 -24.22
C ILE A 289 14.55 -2.83 -24.50
N ASN A 290 15.61 -2.35 -25.14
CA ASN A 290 16.78 -3.18 -25.44
C ASN A 290 17.50 -3.65 -24.17
N THR A 291 17.58 -2.79 -23.14
CA THR A 291 18.16 -3.15 -21.83
C THR A 291 17.36 -4.26 -21.19
N LEU A 292 16.02 -4.16 -21.13
CA LEU A 292 15.18 -5.24 -20.58
C LEU A 292 15.31 -6.54 -21.36
N LYS A 293 15.37 -6.47 -22.69
CA LYS A 293 15.58 -7.69 -23.53
C LYS A 293 16.95 -8.34 -23.31
N ALA A 294 17.98 -7.54 -23.10
CA ALA A 294 19.32 -8.04 -22.76
C ALA A 294 19.30 -8.66 -21.34
N HIS A 295 18.67 -7.96 -20.39
CA HIS A 295 18.51 -8.43 -19.01
C HIS A 295 17.81 -9.80 -18.93
N TYR A 296 16.72 -10.00 -19.69
CA TYR A 296 16.03 -11.27 -19.78
C TYR A 296 16.94 -12.42 -20.24
N LYS A 297 17.82 -12.17 -21.19
CA LYS A 297 18.78 -13.19 -21.66
C LYS A 297 19.75 -13.57 -20.56
N THR A 298 20.30 -12.58 -19.87
CA THR A 298 21.20 -12.79 -18.72
C THR A 298 20.49 -13.57 -17.61
N LEU A 299 19.27 -13.15 -17.25
CA LEU A 299 18.46 -13.85 -16.24
C LEU A 299 18.23 -15.32 -16.58
N LYS A 300 17.95 -15.61 -17.86
CA LYS A 300 17.77 -17.00 -18.34
C LYS A 300 19.05 -17.81 -18.32
N GLU A 301 20.19 -17.19 -18.52
CA GLU A 301 21.51 -17.86 -18.44
C GLU A 301 21.90 -18.12 -16.98
N GLU A 302 21.64 -17.16 -16.08
CA GLU A 302 22.04 -17.24 -14.67
C GLU A 302 21.10 -18.11 -13.83
N LYS A 303 19.81 -18.14 -14.14
CA LYS A 303 18.75 -18.85 -13.39
C LYS A 303 17.94 -19.76 -14.32
N SER A 304 18.62 -20.62 -15.09
CA SER A 304 17.99 -21.48 -16.12
C SER A 304 16.89 -22.38 -15.57
N GLU A 305 16.95 -22.76 -14.28
CA GLU A 305 15.94 -23.56 -13.59
C GLU A 305 14.57 -22.88 -13.46
N LEU A 306 14.51 -21.55 -13.54
CA LEU A 306 13.23 -20.82 -13.53
C LEU A 306 12.47 -20.96 -14.85
N PHE A 307 13.17 -21.36 -15.91
CA PHE A 307 12.65 -21.48 -17.27
C PHE A 307 12.32 -22.93 -17.64
N ASP A 308 12.38 -23.83 -16.66
CA ASP A 308 11.93 -25.22 -16.83
C ASP A 308 10.40 -25.28 -16.94
N LYS A 309 9.91 -25.64 -18.12
CA LYS A 309 8.48 -25.80 -18.38
C LYS A 309 7.87 -27.03 -17.71
N GLU A 310 8.70 -28.02 -17.42
CA GLU A 310 8.29 -29.29 -16.79
C GLU A 310 8.34 -29.21 -15.25
N TYR A 311 8.60 -28.02 -14.68
CA TYR A 311 8.60 -27.85 -13.23
C TYR A 311 7.27 -28.30 -12.62
N ALA A 312 7.34 -29.33 -11.78
CA ALA A 312 6.19 -30.00 -11.20
C ALA A 312 5.74 -29.30 -9.91
N TYR A 313 4.54 -28.74 -9.93
CA TYR A 313 3.93 -28.11 -8.75
C TYR A 313 3.30 -29.12 -7.79
N GLU A 314 3.05 -30.34 -8.22
CA GLU A 314 2.47 -31.43 -7.43
C GLU A 314 3.27 -31.68 -6.14
N ASP A 315 4.59 -31.66 -6.23
CA ASP A 315 5.48 -32.02 -5.14
C ASP A 315 5.56 -30.96 -4.03
N ILE A 316 5.25 -29.69 -4.36
CA ILE A 316 5.41 -28.57 -3.44
C ILE A 316 4.08 -27.94 -2.99
N THR A 317 2.97 -28.31 -3.63
CA THR A 317 1.65 -27.81 -3.29
C THR A 317 0.85 -28.81 -2.48
N PHE A 318 0.00 -28.32 -1.59
CA PHE A 318 -0.94 -29.12 -0.80
C PHE A 318 -2.33 -29.10 -1.46
N PRO A 319 -3.10 -30.20 -1.40
CA PRO A 319 -4.50 -30.18 -1.80
C PRO A 319 -5.30 -29.28 -0.87
N THR A 320 -6.36 -28.69 -1.42
CA THR A 320 -7.30 -27.87 -0.65
C THR A 320 -8.71 -28.40 -0.82
N ASP A 321 -9.51 -28.36 0.24
CA ASP A 321 -10.92 -28.70 0.17
C ASP A 321 -11.70 -27.54 -0.42
N LYS A 322 -11.32 -26.30 -0.07
CA LYS A 322 -11.90 -25.08 -0.62
C LYS A 322 -10.94 -23.91 -0.58
N VAL A 323 -11.00 -23.07 -1.61
CA VAL A 323 -10.34 -21.75 -1.66
C VAL A 323 -11.40 -20.69 -1.97
N SER A 324 -11.48 -19.65 -1.15
CA SER A 324 -12.48 -18.59 -1.28
C SER A 324 -11.84 -17.22 -1.18
N LEU A 325 -12.35 -16.23 -1.91
CA LEU A 325 -11.87 -14.86 -1.91
C LEU A 325 -12.79 -13.98 -1.07
N VAL A 326 -12.20 -13.12 -0.24
CA VAL A 326 -12.90 -12.07 0.51
C VAL A 326 -12.30 -10.72 0.13
N SER A 327 -13.13 -9.73 -0.18
CA SER A 327 -12.70 -8.41 -0.62
C SER A 327 -13.49 -7.27 -0.01
N ASN A 328 -12.87 -6.09 0.06
CA ASN A 328 -13.56 -4.83 0.35
C ASN A 328 -14.23 -4.27 -0.92
N PRO A 329 -15.31 -3.46 -0.79
CA PRO A 329 -15.97 -2.81 -1.91
C PRO A 329 -15.04 -1.92 -2.74
N ILE A 330 -15.23 -1.93 -4.08
CA ILE A 330 -14.40 -1.17 -5.03
C ILE A 330 -14.97 0.25 -5.21
N HIS A 331 -14.47 1.20 -4.44
CA HIS A 331 -14.71 2.64 -4.59
C HIS A 331 -13.71 3.45 -3.75
N THR A 332 -13.68 4.77 -3.91
CA THR A 332 -12.68 5.65 -3.28
C THR A 332 -13.16 6.33 -1.99
N GLY A 333 -14.42 6.17 -1.60
CA GLY A 333 -14.98 6.69 -0.34
C GLY A 333 -14.86 5.71 0.83
N GLY A 334 -15.40 6.09 1.99
CA GLY A 334 -15.46 5.20 3.16
C GLY A 334 -16.20 3.90 2.86
N LYS A 335 -15.55 2.78 3.13
CA LYS A 335 -16.03 1.44 2.78
C LYS A 335 -16.85 0.79 3.88
N GLU A 336 -17.71 -0.10 3.46
CA GLU A 336 -18.29 -1.15 4.31
C GLU A 336 -17.18 -2.16 4.62
N PRO A 337 -16.95 -2.52 5.90
CA PRO A 337 -15.79 -3.33 6.30
C PRO A 337 -16.04 -4.84 6.09
N THR A 338 -16.28 -5.25 4.83
CA THR A 338 -16.67 -6.63 4.50
C THR A 338 -15.56 -7.64 4.78
N VAL A 339 -14.29 -7.28 4.54
CA VAL A 339 -13.15 -8.14 4.89
C VAL A 339 -13.10 -8.35 6.41
N TRP A 340 -13.07 -7.28 7.21
CA TRP A 340 -13.03 -7.42 8.67
C TRP A 340 -14.18 -8.26 9.19
N TYR A 341 -15.40 -8.00 8.75
CA TYR A 341 -16.58 -8.77 9.18
C TYR A 341 -16.43 -10.26 8.88
N SER A 342 -16.02 -10.59 7.65
CA SER A 342 -15.83 -11.99 7.25
C SER A 342 -14.77 -12.69 8.10
N LEU A 343 -13.63 -12.03 8.34
CA LEU A 343 -12.55 -12.55 9.18
C LEU A 343 -13.00 -12.70 10.63
N GLN A 344 -13.69 -11.70 11.18
CA GLN A 344 -14.24 -11.76 12.55
C GLN A 344 -15.20 -12.93 12.70
N GLN A 345 -16.14 -13.11 11.75
CA GLN A 345 -17.10 -14.22 11.82
C GLN A 345 -16.42 -15.59 11.75
N LEU A 346 -15.40 -15.76 10.93
CA LEU A 346 -14.61 -17.00 10.91
C LEU A 346 -13.88 -17.23 12.24
N MET A 347 -13.26 -16.19 12.82
CA MET A 347 -12.54 -16.28 14.10
C MET A 347 -13.47 -16.53 15.29
N VAL A 348 -14.67 -15.95 15.29
CA VAL A 348 -15.68 -16.17 16.35
C VAL A 348 -16.19 -17.62 16.35
N HIS A 349 -16.15 -18.32 15.22
CA HIS A 349 -16.55 -19.73 15.12
C HIS A 349 -15.39 -20.71 15.33
N ALA A 350 -14.20 -20.23 15.74
CA ALA A 350 -13.08 -21.10 16.10
C ALA A 350 -13.41 -21.94 17.36
N ASN A 351 -12.88 -23.18 17.40
CA ASN A 351 -13.11 -24.11 18.51
C ASN A 351 -11.89 -24.33 19.40
N ASP A 352 -10.67 -24.07 18.88
CA ASP A 352 -9.40 -24.38 19.56
C ASP A 352 -8.47 -23.17 19.58
N LYS A 353 -8.19 -22.57 18.43
CA LYS A 353 -7.22 -21.49 18.34
C LYS A 353 -7.45 -20.52 17.21
N VAL A 354 -7.03 -19.27 17.44
CA VAL A 354 -6.88 -18.22 16.42
C VAL A 354 -5.51 -17.58 16.59
N VAL A 355 -4.73 -17.52 15.51
CA VAL A 355 -3.46 -16.81 15.46
C VAL A 355 -3.52 -15.76 14.34
N ILE A 356 -3.45 -14.50 14.71
CA ILE A 356 -3.39 -13.36 13.77
C ILE A 356 -1.94 -12.93 13.61
N HIS A 357 -1.47 -12.80 12.39
CA HIS A 357 -0.20 -12.14 12.07
C HIS A 357 -0.46 -10.91 11.20
N THR A 358 0.02 -9.76 11.65
CA THR A 358 -0.15 -8.47 10.98
C THR A 358 1.04 -7.56 11.31
N PRO A 359 1.52 -6.69 10.41
CA PRO A 359 2.66 -5.82 10.69
C PRO A 359 2.40 -4.81 11.82
N TYR A 360 1.15 -4.41 12.02
CA TYR A 360 0.71 -3.48 13.08
C TYR A 360 -0.79 -3.65 13.36
N ALA A 361 -1.23 -3.18 14.53
CA ALA A 361 -2.62 -3.25 14.98
C ALA A 361 -3.13 -1.85 15.34
N VAL A 362 -4.01 -1.29 14.50
CA VAL A 362 -4.65 0.02 14.68
C VAL A 362 -6.15 -0.15 14.60
N LEU A 363 -6.79 -0.37 15.75
CA LEU A 363 -8.17 -0.88 15.81
C LEU A 363 -9.21 0.23 15.94
N SER A 364 -10.34 0.09 15.25
CA SER A 364 -11.56 0.88 15.47
C SER A 364 -12.29 0.38 16.73
N LYS A 365 -13.34 1.12 17.14
CA LYS A 365 -14.21 0.68 18.24
C LYS A 365 -14.85 -0.68 17.95
N ASP A 366 -15.31 -0.89 16.72
CA ASP A 366 -15.97 -2.14 16.33
C ASP A 366 -14.98 -3.30 16.22
N MET A 367 -13.74 -3.02 15.78
CA MET A 367 -12.67 -4.01 15.77
C MET A 367 -12.28 -4.44 17.19
N TYR A 368 -12.18 -3.49 18.16
CA TYR A 368 -11.98 -3.85 19.57
C TYR A 368 -13.10 -4.73 20.10
N ALA A 369 -14.36 -4.42 19.78
CA ALA A 369 -15.50 -5.23 20.19
C ALA A 369 -15.42 -6.66 19.62
N GLY A 370 -15.11 -6.81 18.32
CA GLY A 370 -14.94 -8.11 17.69
C GLY A 370 -13.77 -8.91 18.26
N MET A 371 -12.61 -8.28 18.49
CA MET A 371 -11.47 -8.91 19.15
C MET A 371 -11.82 -9.37 20.58
N THR A 372 -12.60 -8.57 21.32
CA THR A 372 -13.06 -8.92 22.66
C THR A 372 -14.01 -10.12 22.64
N GLU A 373 -14.90 -10.20 21.66
CA GLU A 373 -15.81 -11.34 21.46
C GLU A 373 -15.02 -12.64 21.25
N ILE A 374 -13.95 -12.60 20.43
CA ILE A 374 -13.06 -13.75 20.24
C ILE A 374 -12.31 -14.08 21.52
N GLY A 375 -11.75 -13.08 22.21
CA GLY A 375 -10.97 -13.26 23.44
C GLY A 375 -11.78 -13.73 24.66
N GLN A 376 -13.10 -13.64 24.62
CA GLN A 376 -13.99 -14.20 25.64
C GLN A 376 -14.28 -15.69 25.47
N GLN A 377 -13.86 -16.29 24.36
CA GLN A 377 -14.00 -17.72 24.12
C GLN A 377 -12.90 -18.49 24.84
N ASN A 378 -13.15 -19.78 25.10
CA ASN A 378 -12.15 -20.67 25.72
C ASN A 378 -11.22 -21.28 24.65
N ILE A 379 -10.51 -20.41 23.90
CA ILE A 379 -9.59 -20.80 22.84
C ILE A 379 -8.22 -20.12 23.03
N SER A 380 -7.19 -20.63 22.37
CA SER A 380 -5.90 -19.92 22.26
C SER A 380 -6.02 -18.77 21.27
N PHE A 381 -5.97 -17.52 21.75
CA PHE A 381 -6.09 -16.33 20.91
C PHE A 381 -4.80 -15.52 20.93
N GLN A 382 -4.09 -15.44 19.79
CA GLN A 382 -2.76 -14.87 19.68
C GLN A 382 -2.67 -13.80 18.56
N LEU A 383 -1.91 -12.75 18.81
CA LEU A 383 -1.57 -11.70 17.86
C LEU A 383 -0.05 -11.59 17.75
N LEU A 384 0.50 -11.88 16.56
CA LEU A 384 1.89 -11.63 16.20
C LEU A 384 1.94 -10.31 15.43
N THR A 385 2.76 -9.37 15.90
CA THR A 385 2.92 -8.06 15.25
C THR A 385 4.36 -7.58 15.40
N ASN A 386 4.81 -6.59 14.62
CA ASN A 386 6.13 -6.01 14.85
C ASN A 386 6.20 -5.30 16.20
N SER A 387 7.36 -5.37 16.85
CA SER A 387 7.69 -4.42 17.91
C SER A 387 7.76 -3.00 17.33
N VAL A 388 7.54 -1.99 18.15
CA VAL A 388 7.63 -0.59 17.70
C VAL A 388 9.05 -0.19 17.31
N GLU A 389 10.03 -0.90 17.84
CA GLU A 389 11.44 -0.74 17.51
C GLU A 389 11.79 -1.28 16.13
N ASN A 390 11.16 -2.40 15.75
CA ASN A 390 11.42 -3.16 14.54
C ASN A 390 10.48 -2.81 13.37
N GLY A 391 9.32 -2.19 13.67
CA GLY A 391 8.32 -1.84 12.66
C GLY A 391 8.75 -0.65 11.78
N ASP A 392 8.34 -0.68 10.53
CA ASP A 392 8.61 0.35 9.51
C ASP A 392 7.54 1.46 9.43
N ASN A 393 6.37 1.26 10.05
CA ASN A 393 5.28 2.23 10.05
C ASN A 393 5.29 3.09 11.34
N PHE A 394 5.84 4.31 11.22
CA PHE A 394 5.94 5.25 12.34
C PHE A 394 4.57 5.65 12.92
N PHE A 395 3.56 5.84 12.08
CA PHE A 395 2.21 6.24 12.50
C PHE A 395 1.47 5.07 13.16
N GLY A 396 1.55 3.87 12.59
CA GLY A 396 1.02 2.64 13.18
C GLY A 396 1.63 2.35 14.55
N SER A 397 2.96 2.47 14.67
CA SER A 397 3.67 2.34 15.97
C SER A 397 3.20 3.39 16.98
N SER A 398 2.98 4.65 16.54
CA SER A 398 2.51 5.72 17.42
C SER A 398 1.10 5.45 17.95
N ASP A 399 0.19 4.94 17.11
CA ASP A 399 -1.17 4.56 17.52
C ASP A 399 -1.17 3.34 18.45
N TYR A 400 -0.39 2.32 18.10
CA TYR A 400 -0.27 1.11 18.92
C TYR A 400 0.22 1.42 20.34
N ILE A 401 1.29 2.25 20.50
CA ILE A 401 1.77 2.69 21.82
C ILE A 401 0.65 3.33 22.65
N GLN A 402 -0.18 4.18 22.02
CA GLN A 402 -1.27 4.88 22.73
C GLN A 402 -2.43 3.97 23.11
N ASN A 403 -2.64 2.88 22.38
CA ASN A 403 -3.80 2.02 22.52
C ASN A 403 -3.46 0.58 22.92
N LYS A 404 -2.20 0.27 23.23
CA LYS A 404 -1.72 -1.08 23.59
C LYS A 404 -2.55 -1.72 24.71
N GLU A 405 -2.87 -0.96 25.76
CA GLU A 405 -3.72 -1.42 26.85
C GLU A 405 -5.10 -1.89 26.37
N LYS A 406 -5.68 -1.20 25.39
CA LYS A 406 -6.97 -1.62 24.82
C LYS A 406 -6.86 -2.91 24.02
N VAL A 407 -5.73 -3.12 23.32
CA VAL A 407 -5.48 -4.40 22.61
C VAL A 407 -5.34 -5.54 23.61
N ILE A 408 -4.55 -5.36 24.69
CA ILE A 408 -4.41 -6.33 25.77
C ILE A 408 -5.79 -6.67 26.39
N ASN A 409 -6.60 -5.66 26.65
CA ASN A 409 -7.92 -5.83 27.27
C ASN A 409 -8.95 -6.57 26.39
N THR A 410 -8.64 -6.82 25.11
CA THR A 410 -9.45 -7.74 24.27
C THR A 410 -9.28 -9.22 24.65
N GLY A 411 -8.29 -9.55 25.48
CA GLY A 411 -7.98 -10.93 25.86
C GLY A 411 -7.00 -11.64 24.92
N VAL A 412 -6.48 -10.95 23.88
CA VAL A 412 -5.50 -11.53 22.96
C VAL A 412 -4.12 -11.58 23.59
N GLU A 413 -3.41 -12.71 23.47
CA GLU A 413 -1.99 -12.81 23.80
C GLU A 413 -1.16 -12.15 22.68
N ILE A 414 -0.32 -11.17 23.03
CA ILE A 414 0.45 -10.38 22.05
C ILE A 414 1.90 -10.83 22.05
N TYR A 415 2.42 -11.09 20.84
CA TYR A 415 3.81 -11.43 20.57
C TYR A 415 4.37 -10.38 19.60
N GLU A 416 5.31 -9.55 20.07
CA GLU A 416 5.96 -8.50 19.29
C GLU A 416 7.24 -9.04 18.66
N TYR A 417 7.27 -9.11 17.32
CA TYR A 417 8.44 -9.57 16.57
C TYR A 417 9.58 -8.54 16.62
N ASP A 418 10.77 -9.03 16.91
CA ASP A 418 11.99 -8.22 17.11
C ASP A 418 13.22 -8.88 16.46
N GLY A 419 13.02 -9.56 15.33
CA GLY A 419 14.05 -10.29 14.59
C GLY A 419 14.94 -9.45 13.68
N GLY A 420 14.98 -8.10 13.84
CA GLY A 420 15.88 -7.20 13.13
C GLY A 420 15.39 -6.68 11.76
N HIS A 421 14.40 -7.31 11.14
CA HIS A 421 13.74 -6.85 9.92
C HIS A 421 12.25 -6.63 10.19
N SER A 422 11.61 -5.70 9.48
CA SER A 422 10.15 -5.59 9.55
C SER A 422 9.50 -6.83 8.93
N TYR A 423 8.54 -7.43 9.62
CA TYR A 423 7.74 -8.51 9.07
C TYR A 423 6.36 -7.97 8.64
N HIS A 424 6.11 -7.95 7.34
CA HIS A 424 4.95 -7.31 6.74
C HIS A 424 3.82 -8.29 6.34
N GLY A 425 3.95 -9.58 6.63
CA GLY A 425 2.94 -10.62 6.31
C GLY A 425 1.59 -10.36 6.98
N LYS A 426 0.51 -10.70 6.29
CA LYS A 426 -0.87 -10.63 6.77
C LYS A 426 -1.51 -11.99 6.61
N SER A 427 -1.77 -12.64 7.73
CA SER A 427 -2.36 -13.97 7.71
C SER A 427 -3.06 -14.30 9.02
N ILE A 428 -4.04 -15.21 8.95
CA ILE A 428 -4.76 -15.70 10.10
C ILE A 428 -4.81 -17.22 9.98
N LEU A 429 -4.59 -17.90 11.10
CA LEU A 429 -4.77 -19.34 11.24
C LEU A 429 -5.91 -19.59 12.21
N ILE A 430 -6.87 -20.44 11.82
CA ILE A 430 -8.02 -20.81 12.62
C ILE A 430 -8.05 -22.33 12.73
N ASP A 431 -8.04 -22.82 13.95
CA ASP A 431 -8.05 -24.24 14.31
C ASP A 431 -6.93 -25.02 13.58
N ASP A 432 -7.24 -26.19 13.01
CA ASP A 432 -6.32 -27.04 12.28
C ASP A 432 -6.60 -27.12 10.76
N THR A 433 -7.52 -26.27 10.24
CA THR A 433 -8.01 -26.36 8.85
C THR A 433 -7.91 -25.07 8.08
N ILE A 434 -8.30 -23.93 8.65
CA ILE A 434 -8.39 -22.66 7.90
C ILE A 434 -7.09 -21.87 7.98
N SER A 435 -6.59 -21.51 6.80
CA SER A 435 -5.49 -20.54 6.60
C SER A 435 -6.01 -19.36 5.80
N ILE A 436 -5.72 -18.14 6.25
CA ILE A 436 -6.14 -16.92 5.55
C ILE A 436 -4.90 -16.08 5.28
N ILE A 437 -4.66 -15.72 4.02
CA ILE A 437 -3.47 -14.96 3.59
C ILE A 437 -3.90 -13.88 2.60
N GLY A 438 -3.31 -12.69 2.68
CA GLY A 438 -3.62 -11.65 1.70
C GLY A 438 -2.99 -10.29 1.97
N SER A 439 -3.70 -9.22 1.60
CA SER A 439 -3.20 -7.85 1.67
C SER A 439 -3.67 -7.07 2.89
N TYR A 440 -4.73 -7.53 3.58
CA TYR A 440 -5.41 -6.82 4.65
C TYR A 440 -4.58 -6.71 5.93
N ASN A 441 -4.24 -5.47 6.32
CA ASN A 441 -3.69 -5.17 7.63
C ASN A 441 -4.80 -5.07 8.68
N LEU A 442 -4.48 -5.40 9.93
CA LEU A 442 -5.38 -5.17 11.06
C LEU A 442 -5.36 -3.69 11.45
N ASP A 443 -5.80 -2.81 10.53
CA ASP A 443 -5.84 -1.37 10.73
C ASP A 443 -7.10 -0.72 10.16
N LEU A 444 -7.32 0.57 10.50
CA LEU A 444 -8.50 1.29 10.05
C LEU A 444 -8.48 1.56 8.56
N ARG A 445 -7.29 1.75 8.01
CA ARG A 445 -7.13 2.06 6.59
C ARG A 445 -7.53 0.87 5.73
N SER A 446 -6.99 -0.31 6.01
CA SER A 446 -7.39 -1.55 5.34
C SER A 446 -8.86 -1.90 5.58
N THR A 447 -9.40 -1.54 6.74
CA THR A 447 -10.80 -1.85 7.09
C THR A 447 -11.82 -0.94 6.38
N TYR A 448 -11.54 0.37 6.27
CA TYR A 448 -12.57 1.35 5.86
C TYR A 448 -12.21 2.20 4.63
N VAL A 449 -10.96 2.11 4.13
CA VAL A 449 -10.45 3.05 3.12
C VAL A 449 -9.99 2.35 1.85
N ASP A 450 -9.11 1.35 1.98
CA ASP A 450 -8.45 0.75 0.83
C ASP A 450 -9.22 -0.46 0.26
N THR A 451 -8.97 -0.81 -1.01
CA THR A 451 -9.32 -2.14 -1.48
C THR A 451 -8.37 -3.15 -0.82
N GLU A 452 -8.90 -4.30 -0.46
CA GLU A 452 -8.15 -5.38 0.18
C GLU A 452 -8.69 -6.72 -0.28
N LEU A 453 -7.81 -7.70 -0.33
CA LEU A 453 -8.12 -9.09 -0.65
C LEU A 453 -7.53 -10.04 0.38
N MET A 454 -8.32 -11.03 0.79
CA MET A 454 -7.87 -12.18 1.56
C MET A 454 -8.34 -13.47 0.90
N VAL A 455 -7.47 -14.45 0.83
CA VAL A 455 -7.79 -15.81 0.40
C VAL A 455 -7.97 -16.67 1.64
N VAL A 456 -9.13 -17.27 1.78
CA VAL A 456 -9.50 -18.23 2.84
C VAL A 456 -9.36 -19.63 2.28
N ILE A 457 -8.54 -20.46 2.88
CA ILE A 457 -8.15 -21.77 2.38
C ILE A 457 -8.46 -22.82 3.43
N ASP A 458 -9.35 -23.75 3.10
CA ASP A 458 -9.65 -24.94 3.86
C ASP A 458 -8.68 -26.06 3.41
N SER A 459 -7.66 -26.30 4.22
CA SER A 459 -6.63 -27.34 3.98
C SER A 459 -5.84 -27.60 5.25
N LYS A 460 -5.99 -28.79 5.84
CA LYS A 460 -5.23 -29.20 7.02
C LYS A 460 -3.73 -29.20 6.81
N GLN A 461 -3.26 -29.57 5.61
CA GLN A 461 -1.84 -29.63 5.31
C GLN A 461 -1.23 -28.25 5.19
N LEU A 462 -1.89 -27.33 4.47
CA LEU A 462 -1.46 -25.95 4.37
C LEU A 462 -1.52 -25.22 5.72
N ASN A 463 -2.57 -25.47 6.51
CA ASN A 463 -2.73 -24.89 7.85
C ASN A 463 -1.58 -25.32 8.77
N ARG A 464 -1.20 -26.60 8.76
CA ARG A 464 -0.03 -27.09 9.51
C ARG A 464 1.25 -26.37 9.05
N LYS A 465 1.41 -26.18 7.76
CA LYS A 465 2.57 -25.44 7.23
C LYS A 465 2.59 -23.97 7.68
N LEU A 466 1.45 -23.30 7.70
CA LEU A 466 1.31 -21.95 8.22
C LEU A 466 1.64 -21.89 9.72
N GLN A 467 1.20 -22.89 10.50
CA GLN A 467 1.54 -23.00 11.91
C GLN A 467 3.06 -23.14 12.12
N GLU A 468 3.72 -24.02 11.36
CA GLU A 468 5.18 -24.16 11.40
C GLU A 468 5.89 -22.82 11.14
N ASN A 469 5.41 -22.07 10.16
CA ASN A 469 5.96 -20.74 9.84
C ASN A 469 5.73 -19.75 10.99
N PHE A 470 4.55 -19.75 11.62
CA PHE A 470 4.31 -18.94 12.82
C PHE A 470 5.22 -19.33 13.98
N ASP A 471 5.45 -20.62 14.20
CA ASP A 471 6.33 -21.12 15.28
C ASP A 471 7.79 -20.69 15.05
N VAL A 472 8.22 -20.58 13.79
CA VAL A 472 9.55 -20.03 13.44
C VAL A 472 9.62 -18.54 13.80
N ILE A 473 8.65 -17.73 13.34
CA ILE A 473 8.61 -16.29 13.61
C ILE A 473 8.51 -16.02 15.11
N LYS A 474 7.71 -16.81 15.82
CA LYS A 474 7.46 -16.65 17.26
C LYS A 474 8.71 -16.81 18.11
N LYS A 475 9.73 -17.54 17.64
CA LYS A 475 11.03 -17.64 18.32
C LYS A 475 11.72 -16.28 18.48
N ASP A 476 11.51 -15.38 17.50
CA ASP A 476 12.09 -14.04 17.49
C ASP A 476 11.08 -12.97 17.95
N THR A 477 10.12 -13.36 18.81
CA THR A 477 9.17 -12.44 19.42
C THR A 477 9.39 -12.28 20.91
N ARG A 478 9.03 -11.12 21.44
CA ARG A 478 8.85 -10.89 22.86
C ARG A 478 7.37 -10.96 23.24
N LYS A 479 7.01 -11.75 24.25
CA LYS A 479 5.63 -11.85 24.75
C LYS A 479 5.33 -10.63 25.61
N VAL A 480 4.21 -9.97 25.32
CA VAL A 480 3.71 -8.83 26.10
C VAL A 480 3.03 -9.34 27.35
N LEU A 481 3.48 -8.90 28.53
CA LEU A 481 2.86 -9.22 29.82
C LEU A 481 1.90 -8.10 30.25
N ASP A 482 2.31 -6.83 30.03
CA ASP A 482 1.51 -5.63 30.22
C ASP A 482 1.99 -4.51 29.28
N THR A 483 1.53 -3.28 29.47
CA THR A 483 1.91 -2.14 28.60
C THR A 483 3.40 -1.79 28.61
N SER A 484 4.17 -2.30 29.59
CA SER A 484 5.56 -1.93 29.84
C SER A 484 6.49 -3.12 30.13
N SER A 485 5.95 -4.30 30.38
CA SER A 485 6.73 -5.49 30.70
C SER A 485 6.56 -6.59 29.67
N TYR A 486 7.65 -7.35 29.47
CA TYR A 486 7.78 -8.37 28.43
C TYR A 486 8.50 -9.60 28.95
N GLU A 487 8.14 -10.75 28.44
CA GLU A 487 8.98 -11.94 28.46
C GLU A 487 9.81 -11.94 27.18
N VAL A 488 11.13 -11.79 27.31
CA VAL A 488 12.08 -11.64 26.18
C VAL A 488 12.99 -12.86 26.12
N PRO A 489 13.06 -13.60 25.00
CA PRO A 489 14.01 -14.68 24.79
C PRO A 489 15.46 -14.20 24.94
N GLU A 490 16.37 -15.05 25.47
CA GLU A 490 17.77 -14.69 25.76
C GLU A 490 18.57 -14.22 24.52
N HIS A 491 18.21 -14.71 23.32
CA HIS A 491 18.92 -14.36 22.08
C HIS A 491 18.46 -13.04 21.48
N ILE A 492 17.35 -12.45 21.95
CA ILE A 492 16.82 -11.18 21.42
C ILE A 492 17.49 -10.01 22.16
N THR A 493 18.14 -9.15 21.40
CA THR A 493 18.62 -7.85 21.88
C THR A 493 17.63 -6.77 21.44
N VAL A 494 16.82 -6.28 22.38
CA VAL A 494 15.87 -5.21 22.10
C VAL A 494 16.62 -3.94 21.70
N ALA A 495 16.30 -3.38 20.54
CA ALA A 495 16.95 -2.18 20.05
C ALA A 495 16.67 -0.97 20.96
N GLU A 496 17.73 -0.25 21.33
CA GLU A 496 17.59 0.99 22.09
C GLU A 496 17.00 2.09 21.21
N VAL A 497 15.83 2.56 21.58
CA VAL A 497 15.18 3.69 20.89
C VAL A 497 15.59 5.01 21.58
N PRO A 498 16.14 5.96 20.83
CA PRO A 498 16.46 7.28 21.36
C PRO A 498 15.26 7.95 22.02
N MET A 499 15.46 8.64 23.13
CA MET A 499 14.37 9.28 23.90
C MET A 499 13.53 10.25 23.05
N TRP A 500 14.16 10.97 22.11
CA TRP A 500 13.44 11.88 21.21
C TRP A 500 12.45 11.14 20.29
N LYS A 501 12.80 9.93 19.81
CA LYS A 501 11.93 9.11 18.96
C LYS A 501 10.73 8.59 19.77
N ARG A 502 10.95 8.16 21.03
CA ARG A 502 9.87 7.77 21.96
C ARG A 502 8.91 8.93 22.24
N LEU A 503 9.47 10.15 22.44
CA LEU A 503 8.66 11.35 22.62
C LEU A 503 7.89 11.71 21.35
N ALA A 504 8.53 11.60 20.18
CA ALA A 504 7.89 11.83 18.89
C ALA A 504 6.70 10.89 18.68
N TRP A 505 6.82 9.60 18.95
CA TRP A 505 5.67 8.66 18.88
C TRP A 505 4.53 9.08 19.79
N LYS A 506 4.81 9.48 21.03
CA LYS A 506 3.77 9.93 21.96
C LYS A 506 3.06 11.18 21.46
N ILE A 507 3.78 12.18 20.96
CA ILE A 507 3.21 13.42 20.43
C ILE A 507 2.38 13.13 19.17
N VAL A 508 2.94 12.38 18.23
CA VAL A 508 2.26 12.03 16.97
C VAL A 508 1.02 11.20 17.25
N GLY A 509 1.06 10.21 18.13
CA GLY A 509 -0.11 9.43 18.51
C GLY A 509 -1.26 10.27 19.09
N VAL A 510 -0.96 11.37 19.79
CA VAL A 510 -1.99 12.32 20.27
C VAL A 510 -2.51 13.19 19.13
N VAL A 511 -1.62 13.77 18.30
CA VAL A 511 -1.97 14.64 17.18
C VAL A 511 -2.76 13.91 16.11
N MET A 512 -2.44 12.63 15.86
CA MET A 512 -3.09 11.81 14.84
C MET A 512 -4.44 11.23 15.25
N LYS A 513 -4.88 11.40 16.52
CA LYS A 513 -6.20 10.88 16.96
C LYS A 513 -7.37 11.21 16.02
N PRO A 514 -7.54 12.45 15.50
CA PRO A 514 -8.60 12.74 14.55
C PRO A 514 -8.42 12.10 13.17
N PHE A 515 -7.20 11.67 12.86
CA PHE A 515 -6.78 11.16 11.54
C PHE A 515 -6.48 9.65 11.56
N ARG A 516 -6.85 8.95 12.63
CA ARG A 516 -6.54 7.51 12.80
C ARG A 516 -7.02 6.64 11.62
N VAL A 517 -8.10 7.02 10.97
CA VAL A 517 -8.62 6.31 9.80
C VAL A 517 -7.66 6.34 8.60
N LEU A 518 -6.64 7.19 8.63
CA LEU A 518 -5.64 7.30 7.58
C LEU A 518 -4.35 6.53 7.88
N VAL A 519 -4.33 5.82 8.99
CA VAL A 519 -3.18 5.04 9.48
C VAL A 519 -3.43 3.56 9.33
#